data_93acdd8056db348efad8eea692fed52a
#
_entry.id   93acdd8056db348efad8eea692fed52a
#
_cell.length_a   1.000
_cell.length_b   1.000
_cell.length_c   1.000
_cell.angle_alpha   90.00
_cell.angle_beta   90.00
_cell.angle_gamma   90.00
#
_symmetry.space_group_name_H-M   'P 1'
#
loop_
_entity.id
_entity.type
_entity.pdbx_description
1 polymer ?
#
loop_
_entity_poly.entity_id
_entity_poly.type
_entity_poly.pdbx_seq_one_letter_code
_entity_poly.pdbx_strand_id
1 'polypeptide(L)'
;MVSPIQHPGDAALSALEKGVPPGVANLAIDDVAGQNWNILAEDIPLPVAVLKESGIRHNSEWMKSFLARSGTLLSPHGKTTMSPALFDLQLADGAWAITLSTPHQVQVARHFGYSRIFLANQLVGAKAIDYIISELEKDPTFEFLFLVDDIDNVEAIVSAASRSGLSRPLQVLVEIGYPGGRTGCRSIEAALDLARVVGQHRQYLSLRGIEGFEGLLKGEDEAATLNLVTGFLDKMVSLARLCDEENLFGPETVILSAGGSAFYDVVVEKLGAAKLSRPSMVLVRSGCYITHDSILYAKAVKALRSRNPELADHNGGLTPSLEVWAYVQSRPEPAKLIAALGKRDISYDDQPIPLFWFRPGSGMKAPEPLPRSHIVTRLNDQHCHVEIPADSPLKVGDMVGFGISHPCLTFDKWRLMHVVDDQYQVKSSIRTYF
;
A
#
# COMPACT_ATOMS: atom_id res chain seq x y z
N MET A 1 -20.27 -0.35 -10.84
CA MET A 1 -19.39 -1.41 -11.39
C MET A 1 -18.21 -0.71 -12.02
N VAL A 2 -17.03 -0.88 -11.46
CA VAL A 2 -15.79 -0.54 -12.18
C VAL A 2 -15.67 -1.63 -13.22
N SER A 3 -15.82 -1.30 -14.51
CA SER A 3 -15.52 -2.25 -15.59
C SER A 3 -14.07 -2.71 -15.40
N PRO A 4 -13.77 -4.00 -15.42
CA PRO A 4 -12.39 -4.45 -15.42
C PRO A 4 -11.70 -3.85 -16.64
N ILE A 5 -10.66 -3.05 -16.40
CA ILE A 5 -9.84 -2.54 -17.49
C ILE A 5 -9.01 -3.73 -17.96
N GLN A 6 -9.23 -4.17 -19.20
CA GLN A 6 -8.41 -5.23 -19.81
C GLN A 6 -6.99 -4.70 -19.97
N HIS A 7 -6.05 -5.30 -19.26
CA HIS A 7 -4.65 -5.02 -19.47
C HIS A 7 -4.08 -5.98 -20.53
N PRO A 8 -3.45 -5.47 -21.59
CA PRO A 8 -2.75 -6.30 -22.56
C PRO A 8 -1.68 -7.12 -21.83
N GLY A 9 -1.86 -8.44 -21.77
CA GLY A 9 -0.93 -9.35 -21.11
C GLY A 9 -1.49 -10.14 -19.93
N ASP A 10 -2.75 -9.94 -19.53
CA ASP A 10 -3.40 -10.81 -18.57
C ASP A 10 -3.57 -12.22 -19.18
N ALA A 11 -2.66 -13.13 -18.84
CA ALA A 11 -2.77 -14.52 -19.22
C ALA A 11 -4.08 -15.12 -18.67
N ALA A 12 -4.74 -15.96 -19.45
CA ALA A 12 -5.92 -16.69 -18.99
C ALA A 12 -5.63 -17.47 -17.71
N LEU A 13 -6.64 -17.60 -16.86
CA LEU A 13 -6.55 -18.34 -15.60
C LEU A 13 -6.39 -19.83 -15.87
N SER A 14 -5.62 -20.48 -15.02
CA SER A 14 -5.43 -21.92 -15.05
C SER A 14 -5.51 -22.53 -13.66
N ALA A 15 -5.90 -23.80 -13.56
CA ALA A 15 -5.95 -24.56 -12.32
C ALA A 15 -4.58 -24.71 -11.61
N LEU A 16 -3.49 -24.25 -12.23
CA LEU A 16 -2.16 -24.19 -11.60
C LEU A 16 -1.98 -22.96 -10.72
N GLU A 17 -2.90 -22.02 -10.78
CA GLU A 17 -2.89 -20.83 -9.95
C GLU A 17 -3.67 -21.07 -8.64
N LYS A 18 -3.11 -20.62 -7.55
CA LYS A 18 -3.73 -20.69 -6.22
C LYS A 18 -5.04 -19.87 -6.21
N GLY A 19 -6.13 -20.48 -5.75
CA GLY A 19 -7.45 -19.87 -5.74
C GLY A 19 -8.26 -20.12 -7.03
N VAL A 20 -7.75 -20.88 -8.00
CA VAL A 20 -8.49 -21.29 -9.20
C VAL A 20 -9.01 -22.72 -9.04
N PRO A 21 -10.30 -23.01 -9.35
CA PRO A 21 -10.87 -24.34 -9.24
C PRO A 21 -10.16 -25.38 -10.12
N PRO A 22 -10.10 -26.65 -9.70
CA PRO A 22 -9.59 -27.75 -10.55
C PRO A 22 -10.38 -27.86 -11.85
N GLY A 23 -9.65 -28.10 -12.95
CA GLY A 23 -10.26 -28.26 -14.28
C GLY A 23 -10.45 -26.96 -15.05
N VAL A 24 -10.25 -25.80 -14.46
CA VAL A 24 -10.26 -24.51 -15.16
C VAL A 24 -9.02 -24.41 -16.05
N ALA A 25 -9.24 -24.15 -17.33
CA ALA A 25 -8.18 -23.93 -18.30
C ALA A 25 -8.58 -22.79 -19.26
N ASN A 26 -7.67 -21.85 -19.47
CA ASN A 26 -7.83 -20.74 -20.42
C ASN A 26 -9.09 -19.86 -20.16
N LEU A 27 -9.49 -19.68 -18.91
CA LEU A 27 -10.57 -18.76 -18.55
C LEU A 27 -10.05 -17.32 -18.57
N ALA A 28 -10.63 -16.45 -19.37
CA ALA A 28 -10.29 -15.04 -19.32
C ALA A 28 -10.68 -14.45 -17.95
N ILE A 29 -9.86 -13.53 -17.43
CA ILE A 29 -10.11 -12.94 -16.11
C ILE A 29 -11.46 -12.21 -16.06
N ASP A 30 -11.87 -11.60 -17.17
CA ASP A 30 -13.14 -10.89 -17.32
C ASP A 30 -14.36 -11.84 -17.30
N ASP A 31 -14.18 -13.12 -17.64
CA ASP A 31 -15.23 -14.12 -17.67
C ASP A 31 -15.46 -14.79 -16.30
N VAL A 32 -14.67 -14.42 -15.29
CA VAL A 32 -14.78 -15.01 -13.94
C VAL A 32 -16.15 -14.74 -13.31
N ALA A 33 -16.69 -13.54 -13.47
CA ALA A 33 -18.01 -13.19 -12.96
C ALA A 33 -19.11 -14.13 -13.50
N GLY A 34 -18.99 -14.56 -14.77
CA GLY A 34 -19.92 -15.48 -15.42
C GLY A 34 -19.88 -16.93 -14.90
N GLN A 35 -18.83 -17.29 -14.14
CA GLN A 35 -18.71 -18.63 -13.56
C GLN A 35 -19.65 -18.84 -12.38
N ASN A 36 -20.19 -17.77 -11.78
CA ASN A 36 -21.05 -17.81 -10.61
C ASN A 36 -20.44 -18.54 -9.40
N TRP A 37 -19.12 -18.48 -9.23
CA TRP A 37 -18.45 -19.08 -8.08
C TRP A 37 -18.81 -18.38 -6.78
N ASN A 38 -19.00 -19.17 -5.73
CA ASN A 38 -19.20 -18.68 -4.38
C ASN A 38 -18.23 -19.37 -3.41
N ILE A 39 -17.54 -18.58 -2.60
CA ILE A 39 -16.56 -19.11 -1.66
C ILE A 39 -17.20 -20.07 -0.65
N LEU A 40 -18.41 -19.72 -0.14
CA LEU A 40 -19.10 -20.51 0.88
C LEU A 40 -19.74 -21.79 0.31
N ALA A 41 -19.94 -21.84 -1.01
CA ALA A 41 -20.41 -23.05 -1.71
C ALA A 41 -19.28 -24.01 -2.07
N GLU A 42 -18.04 -23.71 -1.64
CA GLU A 42 -16.84 -24.51 -1.95
C GLU A 42 -16.48 -24.57 -3.45
N ASP A 43 -16.96 -23.59 -4.25
CA ASP A 43 -16.63 -23.52 -5.67
C ASP A 43 -15.15 -23.16 -5.90
N ILE A 44 -14.50 -22.52 -4.92
CA ILE A 44 -13.09 -22.11 -4.94
C ILE A 44 -12.31 -22.94 -3.90
N PRO A 45 -11.16 -23.53 -4.27
CA PRO A 45 -10.33 -24.27 -3.32
C PRO A 45 -9.74 -23.35 -2.24
N LEU A 46 -9.79 -23.80 -0.98
CA LEU A 46 -9.17 -23.10 0.14
C LEU A 46 -7.74 -23.63 0.42
N PRO A 47 -6.82 -22.77 0.97
CA PRO A 47 -7.08 -21.40 1.36
C PRO A 47 -7.25 -20.46 0.17
N VAL A 48 -7.99 -19.36 0.36
CA VAL A 48 -8.16 -18.32 -0.64
C VAL A 48 -8.20 -16.93 0.00
N ALA A 49 -7.55 -15.96 -0.63
CA ALA A 49 -7.67 -14.55 -0.28
C ALA A 49 -8.78 -13.89 -1.09
N VAL A 50 -9.64 -13.17 -0.40
CA VAL A 50 -10.78 -12.46 -0.99
C VAL A 50 -10.80 -10.99 -0.60
N LEU A 51 -11.24 -10.16 -1.53
CA LEU A 51 -11.44 -8.73 -1.36
C LEU A 51 -12.95 -8.45 -1.32
N LYS A 52 -13.43 -7.85 -0.23
CA LYS A 52 -14.85 -7.45 -0.11
C LYS A 52 -15.09 -6.18 -0.93
N GLU A 53 -15.90 -6.27 -1.99
CA GLU A 53 -16.20 -5.13 -2.88
C GLU A 53 -16.78 -3.94 -2.11
N SER A 54 -17.70 -4.20 -1.19
CA SER A 54 -18.32 -3.18 -0.34
C SER A 54 -17.30 -2.41 0.50
N GLY A 55 -16.32 -3.13 1.07
CA GLY A 55 -15.26 -2.54 1.89
C GLY A 55 -14.27 -1.71 1.05
N ILE A 56 -13.86 -2.20 -0.13
CA ILE A 56 -13.00 -1.44 -1.05
C ILE A 56 -13.70 -0.14 -1.46
N ARG A 57 -14.98 -0.21 -1.86
CA ARG A 57 -15.77 0.97 -2.24
C ARG A 57 -15.89 1.97 -1.10
N HIS A 58 -16.18 1.47 0.10
CA HIS A 58 -16.25 2.31 1.30
C HIS A 58 -14.93 3.03 1.57
N ASN A 59 -13.80 2.32 1.51
CA ASN A 59 -12.48 2.89 1.75
C ASN A 59 -12.07 3.91 0.68
N SER A 60 -12.44 3.64 -0.57
CA SER A 60 -12.27 4.56 -1.70
C SER A 60 -13.02 5.88 -1.45
N GLU A 61 -14.31 5.83 -1.13
CA GLU A 61 -15.12 7.03 -0.82
C GLU A 61 -14.62 7.76 0.44
N TRP A 62 -14.18 7.02 1.45
CA TRP A 62 -13.58 7.61 2.65
C TRP A 62 -12.34 8.42 2.30
N MET A 63 -11.41 7.86 1.52
CA MET A 63 -10.17 8.53 1.14
C MET A 63 -10.44 9.76 0.26
N LYS A 64 -11.36 9.68 -0.69
CA LYS A 64 -11.78 10.84 -1.50
C LYS A 64 -12.27 11.98 -0.63
N SER A 65 -13.14 11.68 0.34
CA SER A 65 -13.63 12.67 1.29
C SER A 65 -12.53 13.25 2.19
N PHE A 66 -11.60 12.42 2.64
CA PHE A 66 -10.43 12.86 3.40
C PHE A 66 -9.58 13.85 2.61
N LEU A 67 -9.24 13.54 1.37
CA LEU A 67 -8.43 14.40 0.50
C LEU A 67 -9.13 15.73 0.21
N ALA A 68 -10.43 15.69 -0.07
CA ALA A 68 -11.22 16.90 -0.33
C ALA A 68 -11.27 17.83 0.90
N ARG A 69 -11.39 17.28 2.11
CA ARG A 69 -11.41 18.06 3.37
C ARG A 69 -10.05 18.63 3.74
N SER A 70 -9.00 17.86 3.50
CA SER A 70 -7.64 18.25 3.86
C SER A 70 -6.95 19.14 2.82
N GLY A 71 -7.50 19.22 1.59
CA GLY A 71 -6.88 19.94 0.48
C GLY A 71 -5.55 19.35 0.04
N THR A 72 -5.31 18.05 0.29
CA THR A 72 -4.06 17.35 -0.04
C THR A 72 -4.23 16.39 -1.20
N LEU A 73 -3.12 15.98 -1.78
CA LEU A 73 -3.08 15.00 -2.87
C LEU A 73 -2.61 13.63 -2.35
N LEU A 74 -2.98 12.59 -3.07
CA LEU A 74 -2.60 11.21 -2.77
C LEU A 74 -1.74 10.65 -3.90
N SER A 75 -0.63 10.02 -3.54
CA SER A 75 0.13 9.10 -4.39
C SER A 75 0.22 7.75 -3.66
N PRO A 76 -0.79 6.88 -3.79
CA PRO A 76 -0.90 5.68 -2.97
C PRO A 76 0.28 4.74 -3.24
N HIS A 77 0.75 4.06 -2.18
CA HIS A 77 1.86 3.12 -2.29
C HIS A 77 1.42 1.84 -3.01
N GLY A 78 1.65 1.78 -4.31
CA GLY A 78 1.33 0.65 -5.18
C GLY A 78 2.05 -0.63 -4.81
N LYS A 79 3.23 -0.56 -4.15
CA LYS A 79 3.92 -1.74 -3.62
C LYS A 79 3.07 -2.61 -2.71
N THR A 80 1.99 -2.03 -2.14
CA THR A 80 1.09 -2.76 -1.25
C THR A 80 0.37 -3.87 -2.00
N THR A 81 -0.14 -3.58 -3.18
CA THR A 81 -1.00 -4.48 -3.94
C THR A 81 -0.34 -5.02 -5.19
N MET A 82 0.56 -4.26 -5.80
CA MET A 82 1.12 -4.52 -7.13
C MET A 82 0.06 -4.98 -8.13
N SER A 83 -1.15 -4.42 -8.02
CA SER A 83 -2.30 -4.76 -8.85
C SER A 83 -2.70 -3.57 -9.72
N PRO A 84 -2.56 -3.67 -11.06
CA PRO A 84 -3.02 -2.64 -11.99
C PRO A 84 -4.50 -2.29 -11.79
N ALA A 85 -5.36 -3.26 -11.57
CA ALA A 85 -6.78 -3.02 -11.34
C ALA A 85 -7.06 -2.12 -10.13
N LEU A 86 -6.27 -2.25 -9.06
CA LEU A 86 -6.38 -1.36 -7.89
C LEU A 86 -5.70 -0.02 -8.12
N PHE A 87 -4.62 0.05 -8.92
CA PHE A 87 -4.03 1.33 -9.34
C PHE A 87 -5.02 2.15 -10.16
N ASP A 88 -5.70 1.52 -11.13
CA ASP A 88 -6.72 2.19 -11.94
C ASP A 88 -7.87 2.73 -11.10
N LEU A 89 -8.36 1.94 -10.13
CA LEU A 89 -9.37 2.41 -9.19
C LEU A 89 -8.88 3.65 -8.43
N GLN A 90 -7.67 3.61 -7.89
CA GLN A 90 -7.11 4.72 -7.13
C GLN A 90 -6.88 5.97 -7.98
N LEU A 91 -6.44 5.82 -9.24
CA LEU A 91 -6.29 6.92 -10.18
C LEU A 91 -7.64 7.49 -10.62
N ALA A 92 -8.64 6.64 -10.85
CA ALA A 92 -10.02 7.05 -11.15
C ALA A 92 -10.66 7.82 -9.97
N ASP A 93 -10.26 7.52 -8.75
CA ASP A 93 -10.63 8.25 -7.53
C ASP A 93 -9.90 9.60 -7.36
N GLY A 94 -8.97 9.91 -8.25
CA GLY A 94 -8.23 11.18 -8.26
C GLY A 94 -6.86 11.13 -7.60
N ALA A 95 -6.26 9.94 -7.41
CA ALA A 95 -4.85 9.86 -6.99
C ALA A 95 -3.96 10.60 -8.01
N TRP A 96 -3.02 11.39 -7.50
CA TRP A 96 -2.14 12.23 -8.33
C TRP A 96 -1.08 11.41 -9.08
N ALA A 97 -0.56 10.35 -8.48
CA ALA A 97 0.44 9.44 -9.02
C ALA A 97 0.31 8.07 -8.37
N ILE A 98 1.14 7.10 -8.78
CA ILE A 98 1.36 5.85 -8.05
C ILE A 98 2.75 5.88 -7.43
N THR A 99 2.84 5.62 -6.12
CA THR A 99 4.12 5.48 -5.41
C THR A 99 4.61 4.04 -5.47
N LEU A 100 5.88 3.86 -5.79
CA LEU A 100 6.53 2.55 -5.86
C LEU A 100 7.83 2.54 -5.05
N SER A 101 8.42 1.37 -4.84
CA SER A 101 9.60 1.21 -3.97
C SER A 101 10.84 0.69 -4.68
N THR A 102 10.70 0.08 -5.86
CA THR A 102 11.84 -0.51 -6.58
C THR A 102 11.74 -0.24 -8.08
N PRO A 103 12.88 -0.24 -8.79
CA PRO A 103 12.87 -0.12 -10.25
C PRO A 103 12.08 -1.23 -10.96
N HIS A 104 12.05 -2.46 -10.41
CA HIS A 104 11.21 -3.54 -10.94
C HIS A 104 9.72 -3.17 -10.89
N GLN A 105 9.24 -2.63 -9.77
CA GLN A 105 7.85 -2.18 -9.64
C GLN A 105 7.53 -1.06 -10.65
N VAL A 106 8.50 -0.18 -10.93
CA VAL A 106 8.37 0.83 -11.99
C VAL A 106 8.25 0.18 -13.36
N GLN A 107 9.04 -0.86 -13.67
CA GLN A 107 8.91 -1.62 -14.94
C GLN A 107 7.52 -2.22 -15.10
N VAL A 108 6.98 -2.82 -14.02
CA VAL A 108 5.61 -3.34 -14.02
C VAL A 108 4.61 -2.23 -14.30
N ALA A 109 4.68 -1.12 -13.58
CA ALA A 109 3.76 0.00 -13.79
C ALA A 109 3.87 0.59 -15.21
N ARG A 110 5.08 0.75 -15.74
CA ARG A 110 5.30 1.22 -17.13
C ARG A 110 4.76 0.24 -18.16
N HIS A 111 4.87 -1.07 -17.92
CA HIS A 111 4.27 -2.08 -18.79
C HIS A 111 2.75 -1.90 -18.92
N PHE A 112 2.08 -1.52 -17.85
CA PHE A 112 0.63 -1.24 -17.83
C PHE A 112 0.27 0.23 -18.18
N GLY A 113 1.23 1.03 -18.63
CA GLY A 113 0.97 2.37 -19.18
C GLY A 113 0.86 3.51 -18.16
N TYR A 114 1.22 3.29 -16.89
CA TYR A 114 1.19 4.37 -15.90
C TYR A 114 2.24 5.41 -16.19
N SER A 115 1.82 6.67 -16.33
CA SER A 115 2.63 7.79 -16.80
C SER A 115 3.09 8.75 -15.70
N ARG A 116 2.61 8.62 -14.47
CA ARG A 116 3.09 9.42 -13.34
C ARG A 116 3.42 8.52 -12.16
N ILE A 117 4.72 8.42 -11.83
CA ILE A 117 5.25 7.50 -10.83
C ILE A 117 6.16 8.24 -9.86
N PHE A 118 5.95 8.00 -8.57
CA PHE A 118 6.84 8.42 -7.51
C PHE A 118 7.57 7.20 -6.93
N LEU A 119 8.85 7.07 -7.24
CA LEU A 119 9.72 6.09 -6.57
C LEU A 119 10.13 6.64 -5.20
N ALA A 120 9.43 6.23 -4.15
CA ALA A 120 9.74 6.65 -2.78
C ALA A 120 10.94 5.86 -2.21
N ASN A 121 12.04 5.90 -2.94
CA ASN A 121 13.36 5.37 -2.61
C ASN A 121 14.42 6.04 -3.50
N GLN A 122 15.69 5.85 -3.14
CA GLN A 122 16.83 6.26 -3.95
C GLN A 122 16.92 5.41 -5.22
N LEU A 123 17.15 6.05 -6.35
CA LEU A 123 17.42 5.37 -7.60
C LEU A 123 18.91 4.99 -7.68
N VAL A 124 19.21 3.72 -7.42
CA VAL A 124 20.59 3.22 -7.35
C VAL A 124 20.83 2.12 -8.36
N GLY A 125 22.07 2.03 -8.82
CA GLY A 125 22.51 1.00 -9.78
C GLY A 125 22.38 1.45 -11.23
N ALA A 126 23.47 1.31 -11.99
CA ALA A 126 23.60 1.84 -13.35
C ALA A 126 22.45 1.38 -14.27
N LYS A 127 22.09 0.09 -14.22
CA LYS A 127 21.02 -0.45 -15.08
C LYS A 127 19.63 0.12 -14.75
N ALA A 128 19.36 0.38 -13.46
CA ALA A 128 18.11 1.00 -13.05
C ALA A 128 18.05 2.47 -13.51
N ILE A 129 19.15 3.22 -13.35
CA ILE A 129 19.24 4.60 -13.80
C ILE A 129 19.08 4.68 -15.33
N ASP A 130 19.83 3.86 -16.07
CA ASP A 130 19.77 3.79 -17.54
C ASP A 130 18.35 3.45 -18.02
N TYR A 131 17.66 2.50 -17.34
CA TYR A 131 16.27 2.13 -17.66
C TYR A 131 15.33 3.33 -17.51
N ILE A 132 15.39 4.04 -16.38
CA ILE A 132 14.50 5.20 -16.12
C ILE A 132 14.76 6.31 -17.12
N ILE A 133 16.03 6.62 -17.41
CA ILE A 133 16.39 7.62 -18.43
C ILE A 133 15.82 7.21 -19.80
N SER A 134 15.98 5.96 -20.19
CA SER A 134 15.43 5.43 -21.44
C SER A 134 13.90 5.55 -21.53
N GLU A 135 13.17 5.29 -20.44
CA GLU A 135 11.71 5.47 -20.41
C GLU A 135 11.30 6.95 -20.53
N LEU A 136 12.07 7.85 -19.89
CA LEU A 136 11.84 9.29 -19.99
C LEU A 136 12.15 9.87 -21.37
N GLU A 137 13.12 9.28 -22.10
CA GLU A 137 13.44 9.64 -23.49
C GLU A 137 12.34 9.17 -24.46
N LYS A 138 11.84 7.93 -24.25
CA LYS A 138 10.79 7.33 -25.09
C LYS A 138 9.43 8.01 -24.94
N ASP A 139 9.10 8.47 -23.75
CA ASP A 139 7.78 9.01 -23.42
C ASP A 139 7.89 10.39 -22.78
N PRO A 140 7.68 11.47 -23.54
CA PRO A 140 7.69 12.83 -23.03
C PRO A 140 6.62 13.11 -21.97
N THR A 141 5.55 12.30 -21.92
CA THR A 141 4.46 12.44 -20.94
C THR A 141 4.73 11.72 -19.63
N PHE A 142 5.78 10.88 -19.58
CA PHE A 142 6.14 10.16 -18.37
C PHE A 142 6.73 11.11 -17.34
N GLU A 143 6.05 11.27 -16.21
CA GLU A 143 6.52 12.01 -15.04
C GLU A 143 7.07 11.03 -14.02
N PHE A 144 8.34 11.16 -13.69
CA PHE A 144 9.03 10.30 -12.75
C PHE A 144 9.74 11.11 -11.67
N LEU A 145 9.42 10.83 -10.42
CA LEU A 145 10.03 11.44 -9.24
C LEU A 145 10.72 10.35 -8.42
N PHE A 146 11.83 10.68 -7.79
CA PHE A 146 12.54 9.76 -6.91
C PHE A 146 13.31 10.52 -5.82
N LEU A 147 13.85 9.79 -4.84
CA LEU A 147 14.52 10.35 -3.68
C LEU A 147 16.03 10.38 -3.86
N VAL A 148 16.65 11.36 -3.21
CA VAL A 148 18.11 11.46 -3.02
C VAL A 148 18.41 11.80 -1.57
N ASP A 149 19.46 11.19 -1.00
CA ASP A 149 19.93 11.43 0.37
C ASP A 149 21.45 11.38 0.50
N ASP A 150 22.17 11.22 -0.63
CA ASP A 150 23.60 11.05 -0.68
C ASP A 150 24.20 11.70 -1.94
N ILE A 151 25.37 12.36 -1.78
CA ILE A 151 26.05 13.09 -2.86
C ILE A 151 26.57 12.14 -3.94
N ASP A 152 27.12 10.97 -3.56
CA ASP A 152 27.66 10.00 -4.52
C ASP A 152 26.53 9.44 -5.41
N ASN A 153 25.33 9.28 -4.86
CA ASN A 153 24.15 8.89 -5.64
C ASN A 153 23.74 10.00 -6.62
N VAL A 154 23.72 11.26 -6.19
CA VAL A 154 23.44 12.41 -7.06
C VAL A 154 24.45 12.48 -8.22
N GLU A 155 25.74 12.35 -7.95
CA GLU A 155 26.81 12.38 -8.96
C GLU A 155 26.68 11.22 -9.97
N ALA A 156 26.34 10.01 -9.49
CA ALA A 156 26.09 8.85 -10.37
C ALA A 156 24.92 9.11 -11.34
N ILE A 157 23.84 9.72 -10.85
CA ILE A 157 22.66 10.07 -11.65
C ILE A 157 23.02 11.17 -12.67
N VAL A 158 23.71 12.23 -12.24
CA VAL A 158 24.20 13.32 -13.12
C VAL A 158 25.10 12.76 -14.22
N SER A 159 26.05 11.88 -13.85
CA SER A 159 26.93 11.22 -14.82
C SER A 159 26.16 10.40 -15.86
N ALA A 160 25.10 9.68 -15.46
CA ALA A 160 24.25 8.94 -16.40
C ALA A 160 23.44 9.89 -17.29
N ALA A 161 22.79 10.90 -16.69
CA ALA A 161 22.01 11.89 -17.44
C ALA A 161 22.85 12.66 -18.45
N SER A 162 24.11 13.03 -18.10
CA SER A 162 25.01 13.76 -19.02
C SER A 162 25.43 12.94 -20.26
N ARG A 163 25.37 11.60 -20.18
CA ARG A 163 25.66 10.70 -21.30
C ARG A 163 24.44 10.35 -22.14
N SER A 164 23.24 10.71 -21.66
CA SER A 164 21.97 10.44 -22.34
C SER A 164 21.58 11.58 -23.29
N GLY A 165 20.56 11.32 -24.10
CA GLY A 165 19.90 12.33 -24.94
C GLY A 165 18.76 13.06 -24.26
N LEU A 166 18.55 12.87 -22.94
CA LEU A 166 17.42 13.43 -22.22
C LEU A 166 17.46 14.96 -22.22
N SER A 167 16.42 15.58 -22.78
CA SER A 167 16.32 17.04 -22.96
C SER A 167 15.71 17.78 -21.76
N ARG A 168 15.32 17.06 -20.72
CA ARG A 168 14.68 17.60 -19.51
C ARG A 168 15.36 17.07 -18.24
N PRO A 169 15.42 17.86 -17.14
CA PRO A 169 16.02 17.40 -15.90
C PRO A 169 15.19 16.28 -15.24
N LEU A 170 15.89 15.36 -14.59
CA LEU A 170 15.30 14.36 -13.72
C LEU A 170 14.75 15.01 -12.45
N GLN A 171 13.56 14.63 -12.03
CA GLN A 171 12.87 15.26 -10.90
C GLN A 171 13.17 14.52 -9.60
N VAL A 172 13.81 15.20 -8.64
CA VAL A 172 14.24 14.62 -7.38
C VAL A 172 13.63 15.31 -6.17
N LEU A 173 13.42 14.56 -5.08
CA LEU A 173 13.14 15.11 -3.76
C LEU A 173 14.29 14.73 -2.83
N VAL A 174 14.71 15.68 -1.98
CA VAL A 174 15.63 15.36 -0.89
C VAL A 174 14.86 14.66 0.21
N GLU A 175 15.33 13.46 0.59
CA GLU A 175 14.80 12.73 1.73
C GLU A 175 15.51 13.16 3.01
N ILE A 176 14.71 13.59 4.01
CA ILE A 176 15.21 13.77 5.37
C ILE A 176 14.80 12.56 6.22
N GLY A 177 15.74 12.05 6.97
CA GLY A 177 15.58 10.96 7.92
C GLY A 177 15.85 11.38 9.35
N TYR A 178 16.19 10.40 10.18
CA TYR A 178 16.53 10.60 11.59
C TYR A 178 17.55 9.55 12.04
N PRO A 179 18.33 9.82 13.10
CA PRO A 179 19.29 8.86 13.62
C PRO A 179 18.65 7.50 13.98
N GLY A 180 19.24 6.40 13.51
CA GLY A 180 18.70 5.05 13.66
C GLY A 180 17.56 4.69 12.70
N GLY A 181 17.08 5.64 11.88
CA GLY A 181 16.09 5.41 10.81
C GLY A 181 16.70 4.71 9.58
N ARG A 182 15.86 4.51 8.54
CA ARG A 182 16.26 3.81 7.30
C ARG A 182 17.22 4.65 6.46
N THR A 183 16.65 5.43 5.56
CA THR A 183 17.28 6.31 4.58
C THR A 183 17.10 7.77 4.98
N GLY A 184 17.54 8.70 4.16
CA GLY A 184 17.40 10.14 4.34
C GLY A 184 18.58 10.80 5.08
N CYS A 185 18.81 12.06 4.80
CA CYS A 185 19.81 12.89 5.48
C CYS A 185 19.49 12.97 6.98
N ARG A 186 20.52 12.88 7.82
CA ARG A 186 20.33 12.80 9.29
C ARG A 186 20.16 14.14 9.97
N SER A 187 20.48 15.25 9.30
CA SER A 187 20.29 16.61 9.80
C SER A 187 19.76 17.53 8.69
N ILE A 188 19.24 18.68 9.10
CA ILE A 188 18.79 19.73 8.17
C ILE A 188 19.97 20.25 7.36
N GLU A 189 21.13 20.44 8.00
CA GLU A 189 22.34 20.94 7.37
C GLU A 189 22.80 20.01 6.25
N ALA A 190 22.91 18.70 6.51
CA ALA A 190 23.28 17.71 5.50
C ALA A 190 22.27 17.66 4.34
N ALA A 191 20.98 17.76 4.64
CA ALA A 191 19.94 17.79 3.61
C ALA A 191 19.96 19.07 2.77
N LEU A 192 20.26 20.21 3.39
CA LEU A 192 20.42 21.50 2.68
C LEU A 192 21.67 21.50 1.80
N ASP A 193 22.78 20.96 2.29
CA ASP A 193 23.99 20.81 1.49
C ASP A 193 23.77 19.92 0.27
N LEU A 194 23.05 18.81 0.43
CA LEU A 194 22.65 17.96 -0.68
C LEU A 194 21.73 18.70 -1.67
N ALA A 195 20.77 19.48 -1.17
CA ALA A 195 19.90 20.30 -2.02
C ALA A 195 20.70 21.35 -2.84
N ARG A 196 21.75 21.93 -2.25
CA ARG A 196 22.69 22.83 -2.96
C ARG A 196 23.45 22.11 -4.05
N VAL A 197 23.92 20.86 -3.80
CA VAL A 197 24.56 20.03 -4.82
C VAL A 197 23.59 19.75 -5.97
N VAL A 198 22.35 19.36 -5.70
CA VAL A 198 21.31 19.22 -6.73
C VAL A 198 21.13 20.52 -7.52
N GLY A 199 21.12 21.67 -6.81
CA GLY A 199 21.02 23.00 -7.42
C GLY A 199 22.17 23.39 -8.32
N GLN A 200 23.36 22.81 -8.15
CA GLN A 200 24.52 22.99 -9.04
C GLN A 200 24.36 22.26 -10.38
N HIS A 201 23.52 21.24 -10.43
CA HIS A 201 23.29 20.39 -11.59
C HIS A 201 21.94 20.62 -12.27
N ARG A 202 21.41 21.85 -12.26
CA ARG A 202 20.07 22.20 -12.79
C ARG A 202 19.82 21.79 -14.25
N GLN A 203 20.88 21.56 -15.02
CA GLN A 203 20.77 21.04 -16.38
C GLN A 203 20.24 19.60 -16.39
N TYR A 204 20.56 18.80 -15.37
CA TYR A 204 20.28 17.37 -15.28
C TYR A 204 19.26 17.01 -14.20
N LEU A 205 19.13 17.84 -13.16
CA LEU A 205 18.28 17.60 -12.01
C LEU A 205 17.37 18.81 -11.71
N SER A 206 16.12 18.54 -11.33
CA SER A 206 15.18 19.53 -10.81
C SER A 206 14.79 19.13 -9.39
N LEU A 207 15.09 19.97 -8.39
CA LEU A 207 14.64 19.74 -7.02
C LEU A 207 13.13 20.04 -6.93
N ARG A 208 12.32 19.00 -6.77
CA ARG A 208 10.87 19.08 -6.74
C ARG A 208 10.30 19.23 -5.34
N GLY A 209 11.08 18.97 -4.30
CA GLY A 209 10.56 19.05 -2.96
C GLY A 209 11.37 18.30 -1.91
N ILE A 210 10.71 18.12 -0.77
CA ILE A 210 11.25 17.43 0.41
C ILE A 210 10.35 16.24 0.72
N GLU A 211 10.99 15.13 1.04
CA GLU A 211 10.30 13.89 1.45
C GLU A 211 10.83 13.43 2.81
N GLY A 212 9.99 12.70 3.55
CA GLY A 212 10.38 11.98 4.75
C GLY A 212 9.36 10.92 5.13
N PHE A 213 9.76 9.96 5.97
CA PHE A 213 8.88 8.91 6.44
C PHE A 213 8.86 8.84 7.97
N GLU A 214 7.75 9.27 8.56
CA GLU A 214 7.51 9.36 10.00
C GLU A 214 7.00 8.05 10.62
N GLY A 215 6.49 7.13 9.81
CA GLY A 215 5.69 5.99 10.27
C GLY A 215 6.43 4.93 11.10
N LEU A 216 7.76 5.03 11.23
CA LEU A 216 8.57 4.16 12.10
C LEU A 216 9.02 4.83 13.39
N LEU A 217 8.73 6.13 13.57
CA LEU A 217 9.01 6.82 14.82
C LEU A 217 8.15 6.25 15.94
N LYS A 218 8.79 5.88 17.04
CA LYS A 218 8.12 5.28 18.20
C LYS A 218 8.76 5.81 19.48
N GLY A 219 7.95 6.44 20.32
CA GLY A 219 8.27 6.83 21.69
C GLY A 219 7.85 5.75 22.69
N GLU A 220 8.02 6.05 23.96
CA GLU A 220 7.62 5.19 25.07
C GLU A 220 6.10 5.02 25.15
N ASP A 221 5.36 6.06 24.77
CA ASP A 221 3.90 6.08 24.70
C ASP A 221 3.38 6.82 23.46
N GLU A 222 2.08 6.94 23.33
CA GLU A 222 1.42 7.61 22.20
C GLU A 222 1.78 9.10 22.12
N ALA A 223 1.82 9.81 23.26
CA ALA A 223 2.15 11.24 23.32
C ALA A 223 3.61 11.48 22.93
N ALA A 224 4.54 10.68 23.44
CA ALA A 224 5.96 10.72 23.07
C ALA A 224 6.15 10.41 21.59
N THR A 225 5.42 9.44 21.05
CA THR A 225 5.44 9.12 19.61
C THR A 225 4.96 10.31 18.78
N LEU A 226 3.84 10.93 19.16
CA LEU A 226 3.29 12.08 18.46
C LEU A 226 4.26 13.28 18.48
N ASN A 227 4.94 13.52 19.61
CA ASN A 227 5.96 14.56 19.72
C ASN A 227 7.14 14.31 18.78
N LEU A 228 7.60 13.05 18.65
CA LEU A 228 8.67 12.69 17.71
C LEU A 228 8.24 12.90 16.25
N VAL A 229 7.03 12.48 15.90
CA VAL A 229 6.44 12.68 14.56
C VAL A 229 6.32 14.16 14.24
N THR A 230 5.75 14.94 15.16
CA THR A 230 5.60 16.40 15.00
C THR A 230 6.94 17.08 14.81
N GLY A 231 7.93 16.80 15.67
CA GLY A 231 9.27 17.38 15.56
C GLY A 231 10.00 16.97 14.25
N PHE A 232 9.75 15.77 13.75
CA PHE A 232 10.26 15.32 12.45
C PHE A 232 9.64 16.12 11.29
N LEU A 233 8.32 16.31 11.29
CA LEU A 233 7.64 17.11 10.27
C LEU A 233 8.02 18.59 10.33
N ASP A 234 8.26 19.16 11.53
CA ASP A 234 8.77 20.52 11.69
C ASP A 234 10.16 20.69 11.07
N LYS A 235 11.03 19.64 11.12
CA LYS A 235 12.32 19.65 10.40
C LYS A 235 12.14 19.67 8.89
N MET A 236 11.18 18.90 8.35
CA MET A 236 10.84 18.91 6.92
C MET A 236 10.41 20.31 6.47
N VAL A 237 9.53 20.97 7.22
CA VAL A 237 9.08 22.34 6.94
C VAL A 237 10.25 23.33 7.01
N SER A 238 11.12 23.19 8.00
CA SER A 238 12.32 24.06 8.14
C SER A 238 13.27 23.91 6.95
N LEU A 239 13.56 22.66 6.54
CA LEU A 239 14.37 22.39 5.36
C LEU A 239 13.73 22.96 4.09
N ALA A 240 12.41 22.79 3.90
CA ALA A 240 11.73 23.32 2.74
C ALA A 240 11.83 24.85 2.66
N ARG A 241 11.71 25.56 3.79
CA ARG A 241 11.87 27.02 3.85
C ARG A 241 13.30 27.47 3.51
N LEU A 242 14.30 26.78 4.04
CA LEU A 242 15.70 27.07 3.70
C LEU A 242 15.99 26.86 2.21
N CYS A 243 15.49 25.77 1.63
CA CYS A 243 15.60 25.54 0.20
C CYS A 243 14.88 26.60 -0.65
N ASP A 244 13.74 27.10 -0.18
CA ASP A 244 13.00 28.19 -0.83
C ASP A 244 13.72 29.54 -0.74
N GLU A 245 14.24 29.90 0.44
CA GLU A 245 15.04 31.11 0.68
C GLU A 245 16.30 31.15 -0.20
N GLU A 246 16.96 29.99 -0.38
CA GLU A 246 18.13 29.85 -1.25
C GLU A 246 17.77 29.62 -2.74
N ASN A 247 16.47 29.63 -3.07
CA ASN A 247 16.00 29.45 -4.44
C ASN A 247 16.47 28.14 -5.12
N LEU A 248 16.52 27.04 -4.35
CA LEU A 248 17.04 25.75 -4.80
C LEU A 248 16.02 24.93 -5.58
N PHE A 249 14.71 25.12 -5.36
CA PHE A 249 13.67 24.39 -6.07
C PHE A 249 13.62 24.70 -7.57
N GLY A 250 13.23 23.69 -8.33
CA GLY A 250 12.89 23.82 -9.75
C GLY A 250 11.68 24.73 -10.01
N PRO A 251 11.32 24.96 -11.27
CA PRO A 251 10.22 25.87 -11.61
C PRO A 251 8.84 25.36 -11.28
N GLU A 252 8.70 24.07 -11.05
CA GLU A 252 7.39 23.41 -10.84
C GLU A 252 6.91 23.58 -9.39
N THR A 253 5.66 23.21 -9.12
CA THR A 253 5.08 23.18 -7.76
C THR A 253 5.91 22.32 -6.81
N VAL A 254 6.28 22.86 -5.66
CA VAL A 254 7.07 22.15 -4.64
C VAL A 254 6.22 21.06 -3.99
N ILE A 255 6.81 19.88 -3.83
CA ILE A 255 6.15 18.73 -3.18
C ILE A 255 6.69 18.58 -1.77
N LEU A 256 5.80 18.58 -0.79
CA LEU A 256 6.10 18.17 0.58
C LEU A 256 5.42 16.82 0.81
N SER A 257 6.21 15.74 0.92
CA SER A 257 5.66 14.39 0.93
C SER A 257 6.06 13.62 2.18
N ALA A 258 5.05 13.20 2.92
CA ALA A 258 5.14 12.26 4.03
C ALA A 258 3.80 11.52 4.15
N GLY A 259 3.54 10.82 5.25
CA GLY A 259 2.25 10.23 5.48
C GLY A 259 2.12 8.84 4.88
N GLY A 260 2.59 7.87 5.63
CA GLY A 260 2.17 6.49 5.48
C GLY A 260 0.73 6.30 5.94
N SER A 261 0.42 5.15 6.57
CA SER A 261 -0.97 4.84 6.96
C SER A 261 -1.30 5.16 8.43
N ALA A 262 -0.39 5.80 9.20
CA ALA A 262 -0.56 5.99 10.64
C ALA A 262 -0.75 7.46 11.08
N PHE A 263 -0.10 8.43 10.42
CA PHE A 263 -0.02 9.82 10.89
C PHE A 263 -0.36 10.85 9.81
N TYR A 264 -1.09 10.46 8.76
CA TYR A 264 -1.39 11.36 7.66
C TYR A 264 -2.25 12.58 8.06
N ASP A 265 -2.98 12.52 9.18
CA ASP A 265 -3.65 13.68 9.79
C ASP A 265 -2.65 14.73 10.26
N VAL A 266 -1.61 14.32 10.98
CA VAL A 266 -0.55 15.22 11.48
C VAL A 266 0.29 15.75 10.31
N VAL A 267 0.56 14.89 9.32
CA VAL A 267 1.26 15.28 8.10
C VAL A 267 0.53 16.38 7.35
N VAL A 268 -0.77 16.20 7.14
CA VAL A 268 -1.61 17.19 6.45
C VAL A 268 -1.60 18.53 7.17
N GLU A 269 -1.76 18.53 8.49
CA GLU A 269 -1.75 19.74 9.31
C GLU A 269 -0.39 20.44 9.25
N LYS A 270 0.70 19.71 9.51
CA LYS A 270 2.06 20.26 9.59
C LYS A 270 2.61 20.72 8.26
N LEU A 271 2.56 19.86 7.25
CA LEU A 271 3.08 20.21 5.93
C LEU A 271 2.16 21.19 5.19
N GLY A 272 0.84 21.12 5.42
CA GLY A 272 -0.10 22.10 4.88
C GLY A 272 0.07 23.52 5.45
N ALA A 273 0.62 23.64 6.65
CA ALA A 273 0.96 24.93 7.26
C ALA A 273 2.30 25.51 6.77
N ALA A 274 3.05 24.81 5.93
CA ALA A 274 4.29 25.32 5.35
C ALA A 274 3.99 26.51 4.43
N LYS A 275 4.60 27.65 4.70
CA LYS A 275 4.47 28.85 3.87
C LYS A 275 5.77 28.99 3.08
N LEU A 276 5.71 28.75 1.77
CA LEU A 276 6.79 28.97 0.83
C LEU A 276 6.45 30.19 -0.06
N SER A 277 7.49 30.79 -0.67
CA SER A 277 7.32 31.94 -1.59
C SER A 277 6.67 31.53 -2.92
N ARG A 278 6.55 30.23 -3.18
CA ARG A 278 6.04 29.63 -4.42
C ARG A 278 4.95 28.60 -4.16
N PRO A 279 4.19 28.17 -5.19
CA PRO A 279 3.18 27.14 -5.04
C PRO A 279 3.77 25.84 -4.48
N SER A 280 3.10 25.26 -3.49
CA SER A 280 3.46 23.97 -2.91
C SER A 280 2.24 23.09 -2.73
N MET A 281 2.45 21.78 -2.67
CA MET A 281 1.40 20.79 -2.43
C MET A 281 1.87 19.75 -1.43
N VAL A 282 0.95 19.27 -0.60
CA VAL A 282 1.17 18.14 0.29
C VAL A 282 0.75 16.86 -0.43
N LEU A 283 1.64 15.86 -0.42
CA LEU A 283 1.42 14.58 -1.08
C LEU A 283 1.53 13.46 -0.06
N VAL A 284 0.39 12.85 0.33
CA VAL A 284 0.35 11.67 1.20
C VAL A 284 0.48 10.39 0.40
N ARG A 285 1.03 9.32 1.02
CA ARG A 285 1.39 8.08 0.30
C ARG A 285 0.73 6.82 0.86
N SER A 286 -0.34 6.95 1.63
CA SER A 286 -1.06 5.79 2.17
C SER A 286 -1.50 4.85 1.05
N GLY A 287 -1.04 3.60 1.05
CA GLY A 287 -1.43 2.57 0.08
C GLY A 287 -2.35 1.52 0.68
N CYS A 288 -2.18 1.21 1.97
CA CYS A 288 -2.96 0.18 2.65
C CYS A 288 -4.43 0.57 2.88
N TYR A 289 -4.80 1.85 2.70
CA TYR A 289 -6.17 2.32 2.96
C TYR A 289 -7.21 1.56 2.15
N ILE A 290 -6.88 1.18 0.91
CA ILE A 290 -7.87 0.62 -0.04
C ILE A 290 -8.48 -0.69 0.46
N THR A 291 -7.68 -1.54 1.11
CA THR A 291 -8.16 -2.78 1.71
C THR A 291 -8.20 -2.74 3.23
N HIS A 292 -7.44 -1.82 3.82
CA HIS A 292 -7.24 -1.75 5.25
C HIS A 292 -6.83 -3.11 5.85
N ASP A 293 -6.77 -3.24 7.17
CA ASP A 293 -6.52 -4.50 7.87
C ASP A 293 -7.28 -4.55 9.19
N SER A 294 -7.24 -5.71 9.83
CA SER A 294 -7.97 -5.93 11.07
C SER A 294 -7.16 -5.64 12.34
N ILE A 295 -5.87 -5.27 12.22
CA ILE A 295 -4.95 -5.20 13.38
C ILE A 295 -4.08 -3.94 13.36
N LEU A 296 -3.10 -3.86 12.45
CA LEU A 296 -2.03 -2.87 12.52
C LEU A 296 -2.56 -1.47 12.23
N TYR A 297 -3.17 -1.28 11.06
CA TYR A 297 -3.72 0.01 10.68
C TYR A 297 -5.10 0.28 11.30
N ALA A 298 -5.83 -0.76 11.72
CA ALA A 298 -7.03 -0.58 12.52
C ALA A 298 -6.75 0.15 13.85
N LYS A 299 -5.63 -0.18 14.52
CA LYS A 299 -5.16 0.55 15.71
C LYS A 299 -4.75 1.99 15.36
N ALA A 300 -4.00 2.18 14.26
CA ALA A 300 -3.55 3.49 13.83
C ALA A 300 -4.71 4.42 13.45
N VAL A 301 -5.70 3.93 12.70
CA VAL A 301 -6.90 4.70 12.34
C VAL A 301 -7.76 5.03 13.56
N LYS A 302 -7.86 4.13 14.54
CA LYS A 302 -8.54 4.43 15.80
C LYS A 302 -7.88 5.60 16.54
N ALA A 303 -6.54 5.61 16.62
CA ALA A 303 -5.78 6.71 17.22
C ALA A 303 -5.96 8.03 16.43
N LEU A 304 -5.91 7.94 15.10
CA LEU A 304 -6.15 9.08 14.20
C LEU A 304 -7.55 9.69 14.41
N ARG A 305 -8.60 8.86 14.46
CA ARG A 305 -9.97 9.31 14.72
C ARG A 305 -10.11 10.00 16.08
N SER A 306 -9.39 9.52 17.10
CA SER A 306 -9.38 10.15 18.43
C SER A 306 -8.67 11.49 18.43
N ARG A 307 -7.60 11.66 17.64
CA ARG A 307 -6.84 12.93 17.54
C ARG A 307 -7.55 13.98 16.70
N ASN A 308 -8.14 13.56 15.58
CA ASN A 308 -8.74 14.46 14.60
C ASN A 308 -10.08 13.91 14.09
N PRO A 309 -11.14 13.94 14.94
CA PRO A 309 -12.43 13.38 14.56
C PRO A 309 -13.08 14.12 13.38
N GLU A 310 -12.90 15.42 13.26
CA GLU A 310 -13.46 16.23 12.16
C GLU A 310 -12.94 15.77 10.80
N LEU A 311 -11.67 15.39 10.71
CA LEU A 311 -11.05 14.94 9.49
C LEU A 311 -11.29 13.45 9.22
N ALA A 312 -11.26 12.62 10.24
CA ALA A 312 -11.15 11.18 10.10
C ALA A 312 -12.38 10.36 10.49
N ASP A 313 -13.34 10.92 11.25
CA ASP A 313 -14.49 10.17 11.75
C ASP A 313 -15.75 10.31 10.87
N HIS A 314 -15.58 10.51 9.57
CA HIS A 314 -16.72 10.43 8.66
C HIS A 314 -16.94 8.99 8.18
N ASN A 315 -18.19 8.61 7.97
CA ASN A 315 -18.61 7.26 7.52
C ASN A 315 -18.00 6.09 8.33
N GLY A 316 -17.72 6.30 9.63
CA GLY A 316 -17.21 5.24 10.50
C GLY A 316 -15.72 4.88 10.32
N GLY A 317 -14.96 5.62 9.50
CA GLY A 317 -13.54 5.35 9.22
C GLY A 317 -13.33 4.26 8.17
N LEU A 318 -12.10 3.75 8.07
CA LEU A 318 -11.74 2.69 7.13
C LEU A 318 -12.21 1.30 7.61
N THR A 319 -12.56 0.43 6.68
CA THR A 319 -13.10 -0.90 6.94
C THR A 319 -12.17 -1.98 6.38
N PRO A 320 -11.78 -3.01 7.19
CA PRO A 320 -11.05 -4.17 6.66
C PRO A 320 -11.84 -4.87 5.56
N SER A 321 -11.21 -5.06 4.40
CA SER A 321 -11.84 -5.65 3.23
C SER A 321 -11.04 -6.78 2.58
N LEU A 322 -9.94 -7.20 3.21
CA LEU A 322 -9.12 -8.34 2.79
C LEU A 322 -9.21 -9.43 3.85
N GLU A 323 -9.70 -10.60 3.45
CA GLU A 323 -9.83 -11.79 4.28
C GLU A 323 -9.10 -12.97 3.63
N VAL A 324 -8.61 -13.90 4.45
CA VAL A 324 -8.13 -15.20 3.98
C VAL A 324 -9.00 -16.29 4.60
N TRP A 325 -9.61 -17.11 3.74
CA TRP A 325 -10.49 -18.21 4.15
C TRP A 325 -9.75 -19.54 4.08
N ALA A 326 -9.94 -20.38 5.12
CA ALA A 326 -9.34 -21.71 5.19
C ALA A 326 -10.25 -22.69 5.94
N TYR A 327 -10.05 -24.00 5.69
CA TYR A 327 -10.73 -25.03 6.45
C TYR A 327 -10.11 -25.23 7.84
N VAL A 328 -10.94 -25.62 8.82
CA VAL A 328 -10.49 -26.34 9.98
C VAL A 328 -9.99 -27.71 9.52
N GLN A 329 -8.68 -27.90 9.51
CA GLN A 329 -8.03 -29.12 9.04
C GLN A 329 -8.03 -30.21 10.11
N SER A 330 -7.86 -29.82 11.37
CA SER A 330 -7.78 -30.74 12.50
C SER A 330 -8.24 -30.07 13.79
N ARG A 331 -8.84 -30.86 14.69
CA ARG A 331 -9.10 -30.48 16.09
C ARG A 331 -8.52 -31.55 17.01
N PRO A 332 -7.19 -31.53 17.23
CA PRO A 332 -6.52 -32.59 17.95
C PRO A 332 -6.82 -32.59 19.45
N GLU A 333 -7.26 -31.46 20.00
CA GLU A 333 -7.59 -31.25 21.39
C GLU A 333 -8.90 -30.44 21.51
N PRO A 334 -9.67 -30.57 22.62
CA PRO A 334 -10.92 -29.83 22.78
C PRO A 334 -10.75 -28.32 22.65
N ALA A 335 -9.63 -27.77 23.15
CA ALA A 335 -9.35 -26.32 23.16
C ALA A 335 -8.39 -25.87 22.03
N LYS A 336 -8.16 -26.71 21.01
CA LYS A 336 -7.20 -26.41 19.95
C LYS A 336 -7.68 -26.89 18.60
N LEU A 337 -7.57 -26.03 17.60
CA LEU A 337 -7.73 -26.42 16.20
C LEU A 337 -6.53 -25.99 15.36
N ILE A 338 -6.38 -26.64 14.23
CA ILE A 338 -5.44 -26.31 13.17
C ILE A 338 -6.23 -25.93 11.93
N ALA A 339 -6.02 -24.72 11.42
CA ALA A 339 -6.57 -24.32 10.13
C ALA A 339 -5.54 -24.54 9.01
N ALA A 340 -6.04 -24.86 7.81
CA ALA A 340 -5.25 -25.19 6.63
C ALA A 340 -4.74 -23.92 5.91
N LEU A 341 -4.06 -23.03 6.62
CA LEU A 341 -3.35 -21.87 6.09
C LEU A 341 -2.11 -21.59 6.94
N GLY A 342 -1.17 -20.83 6.43
CA GLY A 342 0.01 -20.45 7.19
C GLY A 342 0.74 -19.24 6.62
N LYS A 343 2.03 -19.13 6.93
CA LYS A 343 2.87 -18.00 6.49
C LYS A 343 2.92 -17.82 4.96
N ARG A 344 2.58 -18.86 4.20
CA ARG A 344 2.51 -18.82 2.74
C ARG A 344 1.20 -18.27 2.20
N ASP A 345 0.23 -17.97 3.08
CA ASP A 345 -1.13 -17.61 2.68
C ASP A 345 -1.58 -16.27 3.23
N ILE A 346 -1.03 -15.85 4.39
CA ILE A 346 -1.45 -14.67 5.13
C ILE A 346 -0.25 -13.95 5.76
N SER A 347 -0.38 -12.66 6.04
CA SER A 347 0.62 -11.90 6.80
C SER A 347 0.86 -12.49 8.18
N TYR A 348 2.09 -12.34 8.69
CA TYR A 348 2.54 -12.98 9.94
C TYR A 348 3.46 -12.09 10.79
N ASP A 349 3.52 -10.82 10.48
CA ASP A 349 4.19 -9.77 11.27
C ASP A 349 3.43 -9.50 12.60
N ASP A 350 2.13 -9.75 12.61
CA ASP A 350 1.30 -9.98 13.80
C ASP A 350 0.37 -11.16 13.51
N GLN A 351 -0.22 -11.77 14.54
CA GLN A 351 -1.08 -12.95 14.34
C GLN A 351 -2.41 -12.54 13.68
N PRO A 352 -2.88 -13.25 12.63
CA PRO A 352 -4.19 -12.99 12.05
C PRO A 352 -5.31 -13.25 13.06
N ILE A 353 -6.48 -12.68 12.82
CA ILE A 353 -7.64 -12.80 13.71
C ILE A 353 -8.71 -13.70 13.07
N PRO A 354 -9.14 -14.81 13.69
CA PRO A 354 -10.35 -15.52 13.27
C PRO A 354 -11.56 -14.57 13.46
N LEU A 355 -12.22 -14.19 12.35
CA LEU A 355 -13.32 -13.22 12.37
C LEU A 355 -14.67 -13.91 12.26
N PHE A 356 -14.77 -14.87 11.35
CA PHE A 356 -16.01 -15.53 10.96
C PHE A 356 -15.81 -17.02 10.81
N TRP A 357 -16.91 -17.77 10.92
CA TRP A 357 -16.93 -19.18 10.55
C TRP A 357 -18.19 -19.54 9.77
N PHE A 358 -18.09 -20.57 8.97
CA PHE A 358 -19.19 -21.10 8.17
C PHE A 358 -19.08 -22.62 8.08
N ARG A 359 -20.22 -23.30 8.10
CA ARG A 359 -20.29 -24.77 7.93
C ARG A 359 -21.00 -25.10 6.64
N PRO A 360 -20.28 -25.54 5.60
CA PRO A 360 -20.91 -25.99 4.36
C PRO A 360 -21.95 -27.08 4.61
N GLY A 361 -23.05 -27.03 3.86
CA GLY A 361 -24.12 -28.03 3.95
C GLY A 361 -24.95 -28.04 5.24
N SER A 362 -24.72 -27.12 6.18
CA SER A 362 -25.44 -27.08 7.48
C SER A 362 -26.79 -26.33 7.44
N GLY A 363 -27.06 -25.63 6.32
CA GLY A 363 -28.17 -24.70 6.21
C GLY A 363 -27.89 -23.28 6.71
N MET A 364 -26.67 -22.98 7.19
CA MET A 364 -26.25 -21.60 7.46
C MET A 364 -26.38 -20.75 6.20
N LYS A 365 -26.92 -19.54 6.33
CA LYS A 365 -27.13 -18.62 5.21
C LYS A 365 -26.00 -17.62 5.01
N ALA A 366 -25.23 -17.38 6.05
CA ALA A 366 -24.09 -16.47 6.06
C ALA A 366 -23.09 -16.90 7.13
N PRO A 367 -21.84 -16.47 7.05
CA PRO A 367 -20.87 -16.68 8.13
C PRO A 367 -21.31 -16.03 9.43
N GLU A 368 -21.07 -16.72 10.54
CA GLU A 368 -21.28 -16.18 11.88
C GLU A 368 -19.97 -15.63 12.45
N PRO A 369 -20.02 -14.52 13.21
CA PRO A 369 -18.83 -13.96 13.84
C PRO A 369 -18.27 -14.90 14.92
N LEU A 370 -16.94 -15.00 14.97
CA LEU A 370 -16.25 -15.70 16.03
C LEU A 370 -15.94 -14.77 17.20
N PRO A 371 -16.19 -15.22 18.44
CA PRO A 371 -15.76 -14.48 19.63
C PRO A 371 -14.24 -14.31 19.68
N ARG A 372 -13.78 -13.25 20.32
CA ARG A 372 -12.34 -12.96 20.50
C ARG A 372 -11.58 -13.99 21.38
N SER A 373 -12.28 -14.96 21.94
CA SER A 373 -11.69 -16.12 22.59
C SER A 373 -11.10 -17.15 21.62
N HIS A 374 -11.29 -16.98 20.31
CA HIS A 374 -10.60 -17.74 19.27
C HIS A 374 -9.33 -16.99 18.89
N ILE A 375 -8.16 -17.51 19.27
CA ILE A 375 -6.89 -16.80 19.21
C ILE A 375 -5.87 -17.60 18.41
N VAL A 376 -5.34 -16.98 17.35
CA VAL A 376 -4.17 -17.55 16.65
C VAL A 376 -2.95 -17.41 17.55
N THR A 377 -2.33 -18.52 17.89
CA THR A 377 -1.15 -18.55 18.76
C THR A 377 0.15 -18.75 17.99
N ARG A 378 0.08 -19.36 16.80
CA ARG A 378 1.26 -19.68 16.00
C ARG A 378 0.89 -19.92 14.53
N LEU A 379 1.78 -19.52 13.62
CA LEU A 379 1.77 -19.90 12.22
C LEU A 379 3.03 -20.72 11.88
N ASN A 380 2.83 -21.88 11.26
CA ASN A 380 3.83 -22.56 10.44
C ASN A 380 3.65 -22.17 8.97
N ASP A 381 4.36 -22.82 8.05
CA ASP A 381 4.24 -22.49 6.63
C ASP A 381 2.82 -22.71 6.10
N GLN A 382 2.18 -23.83 6.49
CA GLN A 382 0.87 -24.28 5.99
C GLN A 382 -0.09 -24.70 7.12
N HIS A 383 0.17 -24.31 8.37
CA HIS A 383 -0.67 -24.62 9.53
C HIS A 383 -0.84 -23.39 10.41
N CYS A 384 -2.07 -23.07 10.74
CA CYS A 384 -2.44 -22.04 11.70
C CYS A 384 -2.97 -22.70 12.98
N HIS A 385 -2.28 -22.46 14.07
CA HIS A 385 -2.66 -22.95 15.41
C HIS A 385 -3.60 -21.95 16.05
N VAL A 386 -4.81 -22.39 16.39
CA VAL A 386 -5.82 -21.56 17.03
C VAL A 386 -6.24 -22.17 18.35
N GLU A 387 -6.10 -21.41 19.44
CA GLU A 387 -6.75 -21.71 20.72
C GLU A 387 -8.22 -21.34 20.65
N ILE A 388 -9.09 -22.22 21.15
CA ILE A 388 -10.54 -22.06 21.11
C ILE A 388 -11.14 -22.47 22.45
N PRO A 389 -12.33 -21.97 22.84
CA PRO A 389 -13.10 -22.55 23.94
C PRO A 389 -13.36 -24.03 23.71
N ALA A 390 -13.33 -24.84 24.75
CA ALA A 390 -13.56 -26.29 24.64
C ALA A 390 -14.96 -26.63 24.10
N ASP A 391 -15.93 -25.77 24.35
CA ASP A 391 -17.31 -25.83 23.87
C ASP A 391 -17.53 -25.14 22.51
N SER A 392 -16.48 -24.67 21.85
CA SER A 392 -16.57 -24.07 20.53
C SER A 392 -17.25 -25.01 19.53
N PRO A 393 -18.20 -24.53 18.70
CA PRO A 393 -18.95 -25.34 17.75
C PRO A 393 -18.09 -25.79 16.55
N LEU A 394 -16.89 -25.24 16.38
CA LEU A 394 -16.02 -25.53 15.25
C LEU A 394 -15.59 -26.99 15.20
N LYS A 395 -15.64 -27.59 14.01
CA LYS A 395 -15.19 -28.97 13.73
C LYS A 395 -14.41 -29.03 12.41
N VAL A 396 -13.75 -30.13 12.18
CA VAL A 396 -13.06 -30.40 10.91
C VAL A 396 -14.02 -30.26 9.74
N GLY A 397 -13.60 -29.55 8.69
CA GLY A 397 -14.38 -29.21 7.51
C GLY A 397 -15.15 -27.88 7.61
N ASP A 398 -15.23 -27.25 8.79
CA ASP A 398 -15.74 -25.87 8.88
C ASP A 398 -14.77 -24.90 8.22
N MET A 399 -15.27 -23.82 7.67
CA MET A 399 -14.50 -22.73 7.09
C MET A 399 -14.31 -21.62 8.11
N VAL A 400 -13.15 -21.03 8.15
CA VAL A 400 -12.83 -19.85 8.98
C VAL A 400 -12.29 -18.74 8.12
N GLY A 401 -12.87 -17.56 8.23
CA GLY A 401 -12.41 -16.32 7.63
C GLY A 401 -11.51 -15.56 8.58
N PHE A 402 -10.26 -15.31 8.16
CA PHE A 402 -9.25 -14.63 8.96
C PHE A 402 -9.07 -13.19 8.48
N GLY A 403 -9.14 -12.24 9.42
CA GLY A 403 -8.67 -10.87 9.21
C GLY A 403 -7.14 -10.82 9.25
N ILE A 404 -6.57 -10.05 8.36
CA ILE A 404 -5.13 -9.94 8.17
C ILE A 404 -4.50 -8.92 9.12
N SER A 405 -3.20 -9.06 9.39
CA SER A 405 -2.42 -8.06 10.15
C SER A 405 -1.86 -6.97 9.25
N HIS A 406 -1.54 -7.27 7.99
CA HIS A 406 -0.84 -6.36 7.10
C HIS A 406 -1.14 -6.65 5.61
N PRO A 407 -1.72 -5.71 4.86
CA PRO A 407 -2.05 -5.95 3.46
C PRO A 407 -0.85 -6.33 2.60
N CYS A 408 0.27 -5.59 2.70
CA CYS A 408 1.46 -5.82 1.86
C CYS A 408 1.97 -7.25 1.93
N LEU A 409 2.05 -7.81 3.17
CA LEU A 409 2.52 -9.18 3.41
C LEU A 409 1.45 -10.26 3.16
N THR A 410 0.28 -9.87 2.71
CA THR A 410 -0.76 -10.81 2.25
C THR A 410 -0.84 -10.80 0.73
N PHE A 411 -0.86 -9.62 0.12
CA PHE A 411 -0.90 -9.50 -1.35
C PHE A 411 0.25 -10.22 -2.05
N ASP A 412 1.47 -10.14 -1.51
CA ASP A 412 2.68 -10.75 -2.08
C ASP A 412 2.63 -12.30 -2.19
N LYS A 413 1.64 -12.95 -1.58
CA LYS A 413 1.43 -14.40 -1.58
C LYS A 413 0.43 -14.88 -2.61
N TRP A 414 -0.26 -13.95 -3.28
CA TRP A 414 -1.38 -14.24 -4.16
C TRP A 414 -1.21 -13.57 -5.52
N ARG A 415 -1.02 -14.36 -6.57
CA ARG A 415 -0.99 -13.85 -7.95
C ARG A 415 -2.38 -13.48 -8.48
N LEU A 416 -3.39 -14.10 -7.89
CA LEU A 416 -4.80 -13.90 -8.18
C LEU A 416 -5.56 -13.72 -6.88
N MET A 417 -6.47 -12.74 -6.84
CA MET A 417 -7.38 -12.54 -5.73
C MET A 417 -8.78 -12.31 -6.28
N HIS A 418 -9.78 -12.91 -5.62
CA HIS A 418 -11.18 -12.73 -6.00
C HIS A 418 -11.79 -11.54 -5.27
N VAL A 419 -12.53 -10.72 -6.02
CA VAL A 419 -13.39 -9.68 -5.46
C VAL A 419 -14.78 -10.28 -5.28
N VAL A 420 -15.27 -10.24 -4.05
CA VAL A 420 -16.57 -10.85 -3.68
C VAL A 420 -17.55 -9.82 -3.13
N ASP A 421 -18.83 -10.08 -3.32
CA ASP A 421 -19.90 -9.33 -2.63
C ASP A 421 -20.05 -9.77 -1.16
N ASP A 422 -21.04 -9.22 -0.45
CA ASP A 422 -21.28 -9.54 0.96
C ASP A 422 -21.84 -10.95 1.19
N GLN A 423 -22.28 -11.63 0.14
CA GLN A 423 -22.69 -13.03 0.14
C GLN A 423 -21.57 -13.98 -0.33
N TYR A 424 -20.34 -13.47 -0.47
CA TYR A 424 -19.16 -14.20 -0.94
C TYR A 424 -19.28 -14.75 -2.36
N GLN A 425 -20.18 -14.19 -3.17
CA GLN A 425 -20.27 -14.44 -4.60
C GLN A 425 -19.12 -13.71 -5.30
N VAL A 426 -18.37 -14.42 -6.13
CA VAL A 426 -17.28 -13.82 -6.91
C VAL A 426 -17.85 -12.89 -7.98
N LYS A 427 -17.43 -11.63 -7.96
CA LYS A 427 -17.85 -10.58 -8.90
C LYS A 427 -16.80 -10.29 -9.95
N SER A 428 -15.54 -10.46 -9.60
CA SER A 428 -14.37 -10.30 -10.49
C SER A 428 -13.14 -10.91 -9.84
N SER A 429 -12.04 -10.91 -10.58
CA SER A 429 -10.73 -11.25 -10.03
C SER A 429 -9.71 -10.22 -10.45
N ILE A 430 -8.67 -10.05 -9.66
CA ILE A 430 -7.55 -9.17 -9.94
C ILE A 430 -6.23 -9.91 -9.87
N ARG A 431 -5.27 -9.48 -10.69
CA ARG A 431 -3.89 -9.99 -10.65
C ARG A 431 -2.98 -9.06 -9.86
N THR A 432 -1.94 -9.66 -9.30
CA THR A 432 -0.81 -8.97 -8.66
C THR A 432 0.48 -9.34 -9.39
N TYR A 433 1.47 -8.43 -9.35
CA TYR A 433 2.72 -8.54 -10.12
C TYR A 433 3.94 -8.26 -9.21
N PHE A 434 4.12 -9.15 -8.21
CA PHE A 434 5.27 -9.11 -7.30
C PHE A 434 6.50 -9.78 -7.88
#